data_ca708bd3f7d7217a349f072187e65c95
#
_entry.id   ca708bd3f7d7217a349f072187e65c95
#
_cell.length_a   1.000
_cell.length_b   1.000
_cell.length_c   1.000
_cell.angle_alpha   90.00
_cell.angle_beta   90.00
_cell.angle_gamma   90.00
#
_symmetry.space_group_name_H-M   'P 1'
#
loop_
_entity.id
_entity.type
_entity.pdbx_description
1 polymer ?
#
loop_
_entity_poly.entity_id
_entity_poly.type
_entity_poly.pdbx_seq_one_letter_code
_entity_poly.pdbx_strand_id
1 'polypeptide(L)'
;MTKDDAQMAKIAAYALLVTLDRIPQTKAQLSAFPAIDRDTGRITVVPLGEKPRTFASIIQGLSTFGFTPFVTAMEEVRSVLATQQADKKIVLVITDGIFSEADSEVEKLRASFDKDGIKTGAIGIRAEGNLPMFFGKNFECVESLSRLPGAVFSLAKKLMLEDCAT
;
A
#
# COMPACT_ATOMS: atom_id res chain seq x y z
N MET A 1 -2.81 14.77 3.29
CA MET A 1 -1.45 14.63 2.66
C MET A 1 -1.11 15.91 1.91
N THR A 2 0.05 16.51 2.20
CA THR A 2 0.53 17.71 1.47
C THR A 2 0.97 17.36 0.05
N LYS A 3 1.20 18.37 -0.80
CA LYS A 3 1.72 18.13 -2.17
C LYS A 3 3.09 17.44 -2.14
N ASP A 4 3.94 17.80 -1.19
CA ASP A 4 5.27 17.21 -1.02
C ASP A 4 5.18 15.75 -0.58
N ASP A 5 4.29 15.45 0.37
CA ASP A 5 4.05 14.07 0.84
C ASP A 5 3.50 13.19 -0.29
N ALA A 6 2.59 13.72 -1.10
CA ALA A 6 2.08 13.01 -2.28
C ALA A 6 3.19 12.73 -3.30
N GLN A 7 4.10 13.67 -3.50
CA GLN A 7 5.24 13.47 -4.38
C GLN A 7 6.18 12.40 -3.83
N MET A 8 6.44 12.40 -2.52
CA MET A 8 7.19 11.33 -1.86
C MET A 8 6.55 9.97 -2.05
N ALA A 9 5.24 9.85 -1.82
CA ALA A 9 4.49 8.61 -2.00
C ALA A 9 4.59 8.07 -3.42
N LYS A 10 4.42 8.94 -4.44
CA LYS A 10 4.53 8.56 -5.86
C LYS A 10 5.92 8.03 -6.22
N ILE A 11 6.97 8.71 -5.77
CA ILE A 11 8.35 8.29 -6.01
C ILE A 11 8.61 6.93 -5.36
N ALA A 12 8.18 6.73 -4.11
CA ALA A 12 8.35 5.47 -3.41
C ALA A 12 7.60 4.32 -4.10
N ALA A 13 6.34 4.53 -4.44
CA ALA A 13 5.52 3.53 -5.11
C ALA A 13 6.13 3.13 -6.46
N TYR A 14 6.56 4.11 -7.26
CA TYR A 14 7.19 3.84 -8.55
C TYR A 14 8.52 3.08 -8.42
N ALA A 15 9.38 3.50 -7.51
CA ALA A 15 10.66 2.83 -7.26
C ALA A 15 10.46 1.39 -6.80
N LEU A 16 9.51 1.15 -5.89
CA LEU A 16 9.16 -0.20 -5.44
C LEU A 16 8.65 -1.07 -6.60
N LEU A 17 7.72 -0.57 -7.41
CA LEU A 17 7.18 -1.31 -8.55
C LEU A 17 8.27 -1.68 -9.55
N VAL A 18 9.16 -0.75 -9.91
CA VAL A 18 10.28 -1.02 -10.82
C VAL A 18 11.23 -2.06 -10.25
N THR A 19 11.41 -2.08 -8.93
CA THR A 19 12.23 -3.08 -8.25
C THR A 19 11.55 -4.44 -8.28
N LEU A 20 10.27 -4.53 -7.97
CA LEU A 20 9.50 -5.76 -7.98
C LEU A 20 9.38 -6.37 -9.39
N ASP A 21 9.27 -5.55 -10.43
CA ASP A 21 9.25 -6.00 -11.84
C ASP A 21 10.52 -6.75 -12.26
N ARG A 22 11.61 -6.60 -11.52
CA ARG A 22 12.88 -7.32 -11.76
C ARG A 22 12.99 -8.65 -11.03
N ILE A 23 12.09 -8.92 -10.11
CA ILE A 23 12.09 -10.15 -9.31
C ILE A 23 11.27 -11.21 -10.07
N PRO A 24 11.87 -12.34 -10.49
CA PRO A 24 11.15 -13.39 -11.19
C PRO A 24 9.94 -13.88 -10.39
N GLN A 25 8.87 -14.21 -11.10
CA GLN A 25 7.61 -14.73 -10.54
C GLN A 25 6.86 -13.75 -9.60
N THR A 26 7.30 -12.50 -9.51
CA THR A 26 6.60 -11.45 -8.78
C THR A 26 5.67 -10.69 -9.71
N LYS A 27 4.42 -10.50 -9.28
CA LYS A 27 3.45 -9.62 -9.95
C LYS A 27 3.05 -8.53 -8.97
N ALA A 28 3.10 -7.30 -9.40
CA ALA A 28 2.71 -6.15 -8.59
C ALA A 28 1.59 -5.36 -9.25
N GLN A 29 0.79 -4.70 -8.44
CA GLN A 29 -0.25 -3.75 -8.83
C GLN A 29 -0.06 -2.48 -8.02
N LEU A 30 -0.32 -1.33 -8.61
CA LEU A 30 -0.45 -0.07 -7.89
C LEU A 30 -1.91 0.39 -7.92
N SER A 31 -2.42 0.69 -6.76
CA SER A 31 -3.70 1.37 -6.60
C SER A 31 -3.53 2.66 -5.81
N ALA A 32 -4.33 3.65 -6.12
CA ALA A 32 -4.42 4.90 -5.37
C ALA A 32 -5.81 5.01 -4.72
N PHE A 33 -5.88 5.63 -3.54
CA PHE A 33 -7.12 5.94 -2.86
C PHE A 33 -7.02 7.34 -2.22
N PRO A 34 -8.12 8.07 -2.14
CA PRO A 34 -9.44 7.73 -2.65
C PRO A 34 -9.47 7.66 -4.18
N ALA A 35 -10.50 6.99 -4.71
CA ALA A 35 -10.80 7.04 -6.12
C ALA A 35 -11.27 8.44 -6.54
N ILE A 36 -11.15 8.76 -7.82
CA ILE A 36 -11.59 10.07 -8.36
C ILE A 36 -13.12 10.18 -8.30
N ASP A 37 -13.82 9.10 -8.61
CA ASP A 37 -15.23 8.95 -8.36
C ASP A 37 -15.45 8.45 -6.93
N ARG A 38 -16.40 9.01 -6.23
CA ARG A 38 -16.66 8.70 -4.82
C ARG A 38 -17.33 7.34 -4.60
N ASP A 39 -17.63 6.63 -5.66
CA ASP A 39 -18.35 5.37 -5.63
C ASP A 39 -17.43 4.17 -5.42
N THR A 40 -16.12 4.35 -5.66
CA THR A 40 -15.09 3.33 -5.44
C THR A 40 -14.07 3.78 -4.40
N GLY A 41 -13.61 2.87 -3.55
CA GLY A 41 -12.61 3.18 -2.52
C GLY A 41 -11.22 3.46 -3.10
N ARG A 42 -10.91 2.92 -4.28
CA ARG A 42 -9.61 3.04 -4.94
C ARG A 42 -9.72 3.04 -6.46
N ILE A 43 -8.64 3.49 -7.12
CA ILE A 43 -8.42 3.30 -8.56
C ILE A 43 -7.20 2.42 -8.79
N THR A 44 -7.25 1.56 -9.79
CA THR A 44 -6.06 0.82 -10.26
C THR A 44 -5.26 1.73 -11.19
N VAL A 45 -4.03 2.02 -10.78
CA VAL A 45 -3.10 2.89 -11.53
C VAL A 45 -2.19 2.07 -12.44
N VAL A 46 -1.62 0.99 -11.90
CA VAL A 46 -0.86 -0.01 -12.66
C VAL A 46 -1.54 -1.36 -12.46
N PRO A 47 -2.12 -1.96 -13.49
CA PRO A 47 -2.74 -3.30 -13.38
C PRO A 47 -1.74 -4.38 -12.97
N LEU A 48 -2.23 -5.47 -12.41
CA LEU A 48 -1.41 -6.56 -11.91
C LEU A 48 -0.57 -7.20 -13.02
N GLY A 49 0.74 -7.17 -12.84
CA GLY A 49 1.72 -7.76 -13.77
C GLY A 49 2.06 -6.89 -14.98
N GLU A 50 1.51 -5.68 -15.07
CA GLU A 50 1.89 -4.72 -16.12
C GLU A 50 3.23 -4.04 -15.81
N LYS A 51 3.90 -3.57 -16.87
CA LYS A 51 5.21 -2.91 -16.79
C LYS A 51 5.08 -1.51 -16.16
N PRO A 52 5.67 -1.24 -14.99
CA PRO A 52 5.50 0.06 -14.31
C PRO A 52 5.90 1.28 -15.15
N ARG A 53 6.91 1.11 -16.00
CA ARG A 53 7.44 2.20 -16.85
C ARG A 53 6.40 2.75 -17.83
N THR A 54 5.48 1.92 -18.29
CA THR A 54 4.39 2.33 -19.18
C THR A 54 3.43 3.30 -18.51
N PHE A 55 3.33 3.25 -17.18
CA PHE A 55 2.41 4.04 -16.36
C PHE A 55 3.07 5.21 -15.63
N ALA A 56 4.34 5.50 -15.90
CA ALA A 56 5.11 6.52 -15.18
C ALA A 56 4.43 7.91 -15.21
N SER A 57 3.89 8.33 -16.36
CA SER A 57 3.19 9.61 -16.50
C SER A 57 1.87 9.64 -15.71
N ILE A 58 1.15 8.52 -15.66
CA ILE A 58 -0.10 8.39 -14.89
C ILE A 58 0.21 8.50 -13.41
N ILE A 59 1.22 7.78 -12.91
CA ILE A 59 1.66 7.85 -11.51
C ILE A 59 2.05 9.29 -11.15
N GLN A 60 2.81 9.96 -12.03
CA GLN A 60 3.23 11.32 -11.79
C GLN A 60 2.06 12.31 -11.75
N GLY A 61 1.02 12.07 -12.56
CA GLY A 61 -0.19 12.90 -12.63
C GLY A 61 -1.19 12.68 -11.49
N LEU A 62 -0.98 11.70 -10.59
CA LEU A 62 -1.87 11.49 -9.44
C LEU A 62 -1.93 12.73 -8.56
N SER A 63 -3.13 13.09 -8.14
CA SER A 63 -3.40 14.20 -7.23
C SER A 63 -3.92 13.69 -5.89
N THR A 64 -3.78 14.51 -4.85
CA THR A 64 -4.37 14.24 -3.53
C THR A 64 -5.81 14.70 -3.52
N PHE A 65 -6.69 13.86 -2.94
CA PHE A 65 -8.10 14.17 -2.68
C PHE A 65 -8.37 14.05 -1.18
N GLY A 66 -9.26 14.87 -0.65
CA GLY A 66 -9.34 15.21 0.77
C GLY A 66 -9.73 14.12 1.77
N PHE A 67 -10.33 13.01 1.37
CA PHE A 67 -10.83 11.98 2.28
C PHE A 67 -10.13 10.64 2.05
N THR A 68 -9.86 9.89 3.12
CA THR A 68 -9.15 8.60 3.04
C THR A 68 -10.11 7.44 3.36
N PRO A 69 -10.77 6.82 2.38
CA PRO A 69 -11.65 5.67 2.59
C PRO A 69 -10.81 4.40 2.76
N PHE A 70 -10.12 4.27 3.89
CA PHE A 70 -9.13 3.23 4.11
C PHE A 70 -9.76 1.83 4.10
N VAL A 71 -10.84 1.62 4.88
CA VAL A 71 -11.50 0.31 4.99
C VAL A 71 -12.01 -0.14 3.63
N THR A 72 -12.76 0.71 2.93
CA THR A 72 -13.31 0.38 1.60
C THR A 72 -12.20 0.07 0.59
N ALA A 73 -11.15 0.89 0.53
CA ALA A 73 -10.03 0.66 -0.38
C ALA A 73 -9.30 -0.65 -0.09
N MET A 74 -9.09 -0.98 1.17
CA MET A 74 -8.41 -2.20 1.57
C MET A 74 -9.27 -3.45 1.35
N GLU A 75 -10.59 -3.40 1.54
CA GLU A 75 -11.50 -4.50 1.19
C GLU A 75 -11.48 -4.81 -0.30
N GLU A 76 -11.45 -3.79 -1.15
CA GLU A 76 -11.31 -3.99 -2.59
C GLU A 76 -9.94 -4.62 -2.95
N VAL A 77 -8.84 -4.19 -2.32
CA VAL A 77 -7.51 -4.79 -2.52
C VAL A 77 -7.51 -6.25 -2.06
N ARG A 78 -8.09 -6.54 -0.90
CA ARG A 78 -8.23 -7.89 -0.38
C ARG A 78 -8.99 -8.79 -1.36
N SER A 79 -10.11 -8.30 -1.91
CA SER A 79 -10.93 -9.04 -2.89
C SER A 79 -10.13 -9.39 -4.15
N VAL A 80 -9.31 -8.48 -4.65
CA VAL A 80 -8.43 -8.77 -5.80
C VAL A 80 -7.40 -9.83 -5.44
N LEU A 81 -6.74 -9.72 -4.27
CA LEU A 81 -5.71 -10.68 -3.87
C LEU A 81 -6.29 -12.06 -3.52
N ALA A 82 -7.52 -12.13 -3.02
CA ALA A 82 -8.18 -13.40 -2.72
C ALA A 82 -8.32 -14.28 -3.98
N THR A 83 -8.50 -13.68 -5.15
CA THR A 83 -8.61 -14.42 -6.42
C THR A 83 -7.27 -14.85 -7.01
N GLN A 84 -6.15 -14.36 -6.49
CA GLN A 84 -4.83 -14.69 -7.02
C GLN A 84 -4.30 -15.98 -6.43
N GLN A 85 -3.72 -16.83 -7.29
CA GLN A 85 -2.95 -17.99 -6.87
C GLN A 85 -1.49 -17.56 -6.71
N ALA A 86 -1.04 -17.43 -5.46
CA ALA A 86 0.33 -17.05 -5.13
C ALA A 86 0.68 -17.60 -3.74
N ASP A 87 1.95 -18.00 -3.57
CA ASP A 87 2.46 -18.50 -2.29
C ASP A 87 2.50 -17.41 -1.23
N LYS A 88 2.77 -16.17 -1.63
CA LYS A 88 2.78 -15.00 -0.75
C LYS A 88 1.97 -13.87 -1.35
N LYS A 89 1.09 -13.30 -0.54
CA LYS A 89 0.28 -12.13 -0.88
C LYS A 89 0.63 -11.01 0.07
N ILE A 90 1.03 -9.87 -0.47
CA ILE A 90 1.54 -8.75 0.32
C ILE A 90 0.84 -7.47 -0.13
N VAL A 91 0.40 -6.67 0.82
CA VAL A 91 -0.08 -5.30 0.61
C VAL A 91 0.85 -4.34 1.33
N LEU A 92 1.35 -3.36 0.61
CA LEU A 92 2.17 -2.29 1.16
C LEU A 92 1.47 -0.95 0.91
N VAL A 93 1.11 -0.26 2.00
CA VAL A 93 0.42 1.02 1.96
C VAL A 93 1.42 2.15 2.18
N ILE A 94 1.30 3.22 1.40
CA ILE A 94 2.06 4.46 1.58
C ILE A 94 1.04 5.58 1.85
N THR A 95 1.10 6.18 3.02
CA THR A 95 0.09 7.11 3.51
C THR A 95 0.67 8.14 4.48
N ASP A 96 -0.06 9.19 4.78
CA ASP A 96 0.21 10.11 5.88
C ASP A 96 -0.33 9.60 7.25
N GLY A 97 -0.83 8.36 7.28
CA GLY A 97 -1.18 7.65 8.50
C GLY A 97 -2.54 7.99 9.10
N ILE A 98 -3.33 8.85 8.47
CA ILE A 98 -4.63 9.29 9.02
C ILE A 98 -5.77 8.67 8.21
N PHE A 99 -6.60 7.87 8.87
CA PHE A 99 -7.89 7.40 8.39
C PHE A 99 -8.93 7.52 9.51
N SER A 100 -10.19 7.72 9.13
CA SER A 100 -11.26 8.21 10.02
C SER A 100 -12.29 7.15 10.37
N GLU A 101 -12.09 5.92 9.93
CA GLU A 101 -13.00 4.81 10.20
C GLU A 101 -12.94 4.40 11.68
N ALA A 102 -14.03 3.79 12.16
CA ALA A 102 -14.13 3.30 13.52
C ALA A 102 -13.14 2.15 13.79
N ASP A 103 -12.56 2.13 14.99
CA ASP A 103 -11.57 1.11 15.40
C ASP A 103 -12.08 -0.31 15.16
N SER A 104 -13.36 -0.58 15.46
CA SER A 104 -13.98 -1.88 15.27
C SER A 104 -14.04 -2.33 13.80
N GLU A 105 -14.13 -1.40 12.85
CA GLU A 105 -14.11 -1.70 11.42
C GLU A 105 -12.69 -2.03 10.96
N VAL A 106 -11.72 -1.27 11.45
CA VAL A 106 -10.29 -1.50 11.18
C VAL A 106 -9.83 -2.85 11.73
N GLU A 107 -10.25 -3.22 12.95
CA GLU A 107 -9.93 -4.52 13.56
C GLU A 107 -10.54 -5.68 12.78
N LYS A 108 -11.81 -5.57 12.36
CA LYS A 108 -12.47 -6.60 11.53
C LYS A 108 -11.75 -6.77 10.19
N LEU A 109 -11.36 -5.66 9.57
CA LEU A 109 -10.62 -5.68 8.32
C LEU A 109 -9.27 -6.38 8.50
N ARG A 110 -8.51 -6.05 9.54
CA ARG A 110 -7.26 -6.71 9.88
C ARG A 110 -7.43 -8.22 10.03
N ALA A 111 -8.40 -8.65 10.84
CA ALA A 111 -8.70 -10.08 11.03
C ALA A 111 -9.03 -10.80 9.70
N SER A 112 -9.65 -10.09 8.76
CA SER A 112 -9.95 -10.63 7.43
C SER A 112 -8.70 -10.84 6.58
N PHE A 113 -7.73 -9.93 6.64
CA PHE A 113 -6.42 -10.07 5.96
C PHE A 113 -5.61 -11.23 6.55
N ASP A 114 -5.57 -11.33 7.88
CA ASP A 114 -4.88 -12.42 8.59
C ASP A 114 -5.48 -13.78 8.21
N LYS A 115 -6.82 -13.89 8.17
CA LYS A 115 -7.53 -15.10 7.76
C LYS A 115 -7.20 -15.53 6.32
N ASP A 116 -7.04 -14.58 5.41
CA ASP A 116 -6.73 -14.85 4.00
C ASP A 116 -5.22 -15.03 3.75
N GLY A 117 -4.40 -14.99 4.80
CA GLY A 117 -2.94 -15.12 4.71
C GLY A 117 -2.26 -13.97 3.95
N ILE A 118 -2.91 -12.80 3.92
CA ILE A 118 -2.38 -11.61 3.24
C ILE A 118 -1.58 -10.80 4.25
N LYS A 119 -0.28 -10.65 4.00
CA LYS A 119 0.59 -9.81 4.82
C LYS A 119 0.40 -8.34 4.49
N THR A 120 0.38 -7.51 5.52
CA THR A 120 0.20 -6.07 5.36
C THR A 120 1.33 -5.30 6.01
N GLY A 121 1.72 -4.19 5.40
CA GLY A 121 2.68 -3.25 5.95
C GLY A 121 2.42 -1.83 5.46
N ALA A 122 2.97 -0.84 6.16
CA ALA A 122 2.80 0.56 5.79
C ALA A 122 4.07 1.39 5.91
N ILE A 123 4.15 2.40 5.06
CA ILE A 123 5.08 3.53 5.18
C ILE A 123 4.25 4.76 5.52
N GLY A 124 4.45 5.28 6.72
CA GLY A 124 3.89 6.56 7.16
C GLY A 124 4.79 7.72 6.72
N ILE A 125 4.25 8.69 6.00
CA ILE A 125 4.98 9.88 5.59
C ILE A 125 4.72 10.98 6.62
N ARG A 126 5.74 11.34 7.40
CA ARG A 126 5.73 12.38 8.44
C ARG A 126 4.72 12.17 9.58
N ALA A 127 4.05 11.03 9.61
CA ALA A 127 3.10 10.73 10.66
C ALA A 127 2.99 9.22 10.89
N GLU A 128 2.74 8.87 12.13
CA GLU A 128 2.38 7.51 12.55
C GLU A 128 0.86 7.29 12.46
N GLY A 129 0.09 8.27 12.89
CA GLY A 129 -1.37 8.23 12.84
C GLY A 129 -1.96 6.95 13.41
N ASN A 130 -2.86 6.33 12.66
CA ASN A 130 -3.56 5.09 13.04
C ASN A 130 -2.84 3.82 12.53
N LEU A 131 -1.62 3.91 11.99
CA LEU A 131 -0.91 2.77 11.39
C LEU A 131 -0.75 1.57 12.34
N PRO A 132 -0.40 1.74 13.63
CA PRO A 132 -0.24 0.61 14.55
C PRO A 132 -1.50 -0.23 14.70
N MET A 133 -2.67 0.37 14.59
CA MET A 133 -3.95 -0.32 14.75
C MET A 133 -4.16 -1.41 13.70
N PHE A 134 -3.86 -1.12 12.44
CA PHE A 134 -4.03 -2.08 11.35
C PHE A 134 -2.76 -2.90 11.08
N PHE A 135 -1.59 -2.25 11.02
CA PHE A 135 -0.35 -2.89 10.59
C PHE A 135 0.46 -3.49 11.74
N GLY A 136 0.06 -3.28 13.00
CA GLY A 136 0.79 -3.76 14.18
C GLY A 136 2.23 -3.21 14.19
N LYS A 137 3.21 -4.11 14.11
CA LYS A 137 4.66 -3.77 14.05
C LYS A 137 5.20 -3.65 12.61
N ASN A 138 4.35 -3.83 11.61
CA ASN A 138 4.74 -3.84 10.19
C ASN A 138 4.54 -2.47 9.56
N PHE A 139 5.04 -1.42 10.20
CA PHE A 139 5.09 -0.10 9.59
C PHE A 139 6.42 0.60 9.90
N GLU A 140 6.76 1.56 9.07
CA GLU A 140 7.88 2.48 9.28
C GLU A 140 7.41 3.91 8.98
N CYS A 141 7.88 4.89 9.78
CA CYS A 141 7.62 6.31 9.54
C CYS A 141 8.86 6.97 8.95
N VAL A 142 8.66 7.77 7.90
CA VAL A 142 9.73 8.52 7.24
C VAL A 142 9.43 10.01 7.23
N GLU A 143 10.38 10.82 7.63
CA GLU A 143 10.24 12.28 7.66
C GLU A 143 10.88 12.96 6.44
N SER A 144 11.69 12.23 5.67
CA SER A 144 12.40 12.79 4.54
C SER A 144 12.44 11.84 3.34
N LEU A 145 12.47 12.42 2.15
CA LEU A 145 12.57 11.69 0.90
C LEU A 145 13.82 10.78 0.83
N SER A 146 14.92 11.22 1.43
CA SER A 146 16.18 10.45 1.45
C SER A 146 16.10 9.12 2.20
N ARG A 147 15.22 9.00 3.21
CA ARG A 147 15.03 7.78 3.99
C ARG A 147 14.03 6.81 3.36
N LEU A 148 13.18 7.33 2.47
CA LEU A 148 12.04 6.59 1.93
C LEU A 148 12.44 5.32 1.16
N PRO A 149 13.44 5.31 0.25
CA PRO A 149 13.83 4.10 -0.45
C PRO A 149 14.30 2.98 0.49
N GLY A 150 15.06 3.35 1.52
CA GLY A 150 15.54 2.39 2.53
C GLY A 150 14.39 1.78 3.33
N ALA A 151 13.44 2.59 3.80
CA ALA A 151 12.27 2.13 4.55
C ALA A 151 11.38 1.20 3.71
N VAL A 152 11.07 1.60 2.48
CA VAL A 152 10.28 0.78 1.55
C VAL A 152 10.95 -0.58 1.30
N PHE A 153 12.25 -0.57 1.02
CA PHE A 153 12.99 -1.81 0.75
C PHE A 153 13.08 -2.70 1.99
N SER A 154 13.37 -2.12 3.16
CA SER A 154 13.45 -2.84 4.44
C SER A 154 12.13 -3.52 4.78
N LEU A 155 11.03 -2.78 4.71
CA LEU A 155 9.70 -3.31 5.01
C LEU A 155 9.26 -4.37 3.99
N ALA A 156 9.46 -4.13 2.70
CA ALA A 156 9.13 -5.10 1.66
C ALA A 156 9.92 -6.41 1.86
N LYS A 157 11.23 -6.32 2.10
CA LYS A 157 12.08 -7.48 2.41
C LYS A 157 11.61 -8.23 3.64
N LYS A 158 11.28 -7.52 4.73
CA LYS A 158 10.74 -8.11 5.96
C LYS A 158 9.48 -8.92 5.67
N LEU A 159 8.50 -8.34 4.99
CA LEU A 159 7.24 -9.00 4.66
C LEU A 159 7.42 -10.20 3.71
N MET A 160 8.39 -10.13 2.80
CA MET A 160 8.70 -11.24 1.89
C MET A 160 9.39 -12.41 2.61
N LEU A 161 10.24 -12.13 3.60
CA LEU A 161 11.04 -13.14 4.30
C LEU A 161 10.37 -13.70 5.55
N GLU A 162 9.45 -12.97 6.18
CA GLU A 162 8.66 -13.51 7.29
C GLU A 162 7.79 -14.66 6.77
N ASP A 163 8.02 -15.87 7.26
CA ASP A 163 7.10 -16.96 7.04
C ASP A 163 5.79 -16.67 7.78
N CYS A 164 4.65 -17.09 7.22
CA CYS A 164 3.39 -17.04 7.94
C CYS A 164 3.61 -17.82 9.25
N ALA A 165 3.61 -17.12 10.37
CA ALA A 165 3.67 -17.78 11.68
C ALA A 165 2.44 -18.70 11.76
N THR A 166 2.72 -19.99 11.78
CA THR A 166 1.76 -21.05 12.09
C THR A 166 1.19 -20.86 13.47
#